data_9657fec0a8391e429706654a9157d135
#
_entry.id   9657fec0a8391e429706654a9157d135
#
_cell.length_a   1.000
_cell.length_b   1.000
_cell.length_c   1.000
_cell.angle_alpha   90.00
_cell.angle_beta   90.00
_cell.angle_gamma   90.00
#
_symmetry.space_group_name_H-M   'P 1'
#
loop_
_entity.id
_entity.type
_entity.pdbx_description
1 polymer ?
#
loop_
_entity_poly.entity_id
_entity_poly.type
_entity_poly.pdbx_seq_one_letter_code
_entity_poly.pdbx_strand_id
1 'polypeptide(L)'
;LTPIVGGRVIGPALGYPTPTYGPLYLIPTVCLFLLMGVGYWARESLMATTMNRRFGASLVALLVMQPGLLYIAQRNGMSVDTAVTLLLAYWTSLSVMASIALHPQLFVMAIGYAIATTLSLNFPEHNLYFVGGGNFVFMLNLLWMGRPVLIEDREKRRVARRSSLPPR
;
A
#
# COMPACT_ATOMS: atom_id res chain seq x y z
N LEU A 1 15.21 13.89 -24.07
CA LEU A 1 15.73 12.53 -24.41
C LEU A 1 17.04 12.19 -23.65
N THR A 2 17.83 13.16 -23.25
CA THR A 2 19.15 12.97 -22.59
C THR A 2 19.11 12.45 -21.14
N PRO A 3 18.17 12.78 -20.25
CA PRO A 3 18.15 12.22 -18.89
C PRO A 3 17.76 10.74 -18.83
N ILE A 4 16.99 10.25 -19.80
CA ILE A 4 16.50 8.85 -19.83
C ILE A 4 17.67 7.87 -20.09
N VAL A 5 18.61 8.25 -20.94
CA VAL A 5 19.80 7.43 -21.24
C VAL A 5 20.83 7.52 -20.11
N GLY A 6 20.96 8.69 -19.47
CA GLY A 6 21.91 8.93 -18.39
C GLY A 6 21.68 8.10 -17.14
N GLY A 7 20.44 7.97 -16.68
CA GLY A 7 20.10 7.23 -15.45
C GLY A 7 20.39 5.73 -15.54
N ARG A 8 20.23 5.11 -16.73
CA ARG A 8 20.51 3.68 -16.93
C ARG A 8 21.99 3.36 -17.17
N VAL A 9 22.76 4.32 -17.70
CA VAL A 9 24.19 4.13 -17.99
C VAL A 9 25.06 4.61 -16.84
N ILE A 10 24.69 5.70 -16.19
CA ILE A 10 25.48 6.33 -15.13
C ILE A 10 25.19 5.66 -13.75
N GLY A 11 24.00 5.14 -13.52
CA GLY A 11 23.65 4.46 -12.26
C GLY A 11 24.59 3.29 -11.93
N PRO A 12 24.79 2.31 -12.82
CA PRO A 12 25.73 1.21 -12.61
C PRO A 12 27.18 1.69 -12.53
N ALA A 13 27.56 2.74 -13.27
CA ALA A 13 28.89 3.33 -13.22
C ALA A 13 29.19 4.02 -11.88
N LEU A 14 28.16 4.48 -11.15
CA LEU A 14 28.25 5.03 -9.80
C LEU A 14 28.08 3.98 -8.69
N GLY A 15 28.04 2.68 -9.05
CA GLY A 15 27.90 1.58 -8.09
C GLY A 15 26.49 1.39 -7.52
N TYR A 16 25.47 2.03 -8.09
CA TYR A 16 24.09 1.72 -7.71
C TYR A 16 23.68 0.35 -8.27
N PRO A 17 23.15 -0.55 -7.43
CA PRO A 17 22.75 -1.88 -7.90
C PRO A 17 21.65 -1.76 -8.94
N THR A 18 21.76 -2.52 -10.03
CA THR A 18 20.67 -2.63 -11.01
C THR A 18 19.41 -3.13 -10.32
N PRO A 19 18.24 -2.54 -10.61
CA PRO A 19 16.98 -3.00 -10.02
C PRO A 19 16.78 -4.48 -10.38
N THR A 20 16.50 -5.28 -9.34
CA THR A 20 16.27 -6.72 -9.46
C THR A 20 14.89 -7.09 -8.96
N TYR A 21 14.40 -8.28 -9.35
CA TYR A 21 13.12 -8.80 -8.90
C TYR A 21 13.12 -9.19 -7.41
N GLY A 22 14.30 -9.48 -6.82
CA GLY A 22 14.41 -9.92 -5.43
C GLY A 22 13.68 -9.03 -4.41
N PRO A 23 14.01 -7.74 -4.33
CA PRO A 23 13.30 -6.80 -3.43
C PRO A 23 11.81 -6.71 -3.69
N LEU A 24 11.37 -6.83 -4.96
CA LEU A 24 9.94 -6.79 -5.31
C LEU A 24 9.18 -8.00 -4.76
N TYR A 25 9.79 -9.17 -4.67
CA TYR A 25 9.21 -10.33 -4.00
C TYR A 25 9.29 -10.22 -2.48
N LEU A 26 10.41 -9.72 -1.95
CA LEU A 26 10.66 -9.67 -0.52
C LEU A 26 9.64 -8.76 0.20
N ILE A 27 9.41 -7.56 -0.34
CA ILE A 27 8.54 -6.56 0.29
C ILE A 27 7.11 -7.10 0.54
N PRO A 28 6.36 -7.59 -0.47
CA PRO A 28 5.01 -8.11 -0.24
C PRO A 28 4.99 -9.36 0.63
N THR A 29 6.03 -10.20 0.56
CA THR A 29 6.16 -11.38 1.41
C THR A 29 6.30 -10.99 2.88
N VAL A 30 7.19 -10.05 3.20
CA VAL A 30 7.36 -9.53 4.57
C VAL A 30 6.07 -8.86 5.04
N CYS A 31 5.45 -8.03 4.21
CA CYS A 31 4.17 -7.39 4.54
C CYS A 31 3.06 -8.42 4.81
N LEU A 32 3.01 -9.51 4.05
CA LEU A 32 2.04 -10.59 4.27
C LEU A 32 2.24 -11.25 5.63
N PHE A 33 3.48 -11.60 6.00
CA PHE A 33 3.78 -12.17 7.32
C PHE A 33 3.44 -11.21 8.46
N LEU A 34 3.78 -9.92 8.32
CA LEU A 34 3.41 -8.90 9.30
C LEU A 34 1.88 -8.76 9.43
N LEU A 35 1.18 -8.75 8.31
CA LEU A 35 -0.28 -8.68 8.29
C LEU A 35 -0.91 -9.91 8.95
N MET A 36 -0.37 -11.10 8.70
CA MET A 36 -0.83 -12.34 9.36
C MET A 36 -0.58 -12.28 10.86
N GLY A 37 0.58 -11.81 11.31
CA GLY A 37 0.90 -11.62 12.72
C GLY A 37 -0.04 -10.63 13.43
N VAL A 38 -0.23 -9.45 12.82
CA VAL A 38 -1.17 -8.44 13.32
C VAL A 38 -2.61 -8.96 13.27
N GLY A 39 -2.97 -9.67 12.19
CA GLY A 39 -4.30 -10.28 12.03
C GLY A 39 -4.61 -11.31 13.10
N TYR A 40 -3.63 -12.14 13.46
CA TYR A 40 -3.76 -13.09 14.54
C TYR A 40 -3.89 -12.39 15.91
N TRP A 41 -3.06 -11.39 16.17
CA TRP A 41 -3.09 -10.61 17.41
C TRP A 41 -4.39 -9.81 17.56
N ALA A 42 -4.85 -9.17 16.50
CA ALA A 42 -6.05 -8.32 16.51
C ALA A 42 -7.32 -9.04 16.01
N ARG A 43 -7.32 -10.37 15.97
CA ARG A 43 -8.38 -11.20 15.34
C ARG A 43 -9.80 -10.85 15.82
N GLU A 44 -9.97 -10.58 17.12
CA GLU A 44 -11.28 -10.25 17.69
C GLU A 44 -11.81 -8.92 17.14
N SER A 45 -10.96 -7.90 17.08
CA SER A 45 -11.30 -6.58 16.51
C SER A 45 -11.51 -6.64 15.00
N LEU A 46 -10.62 -7.35 14.28
CA LEU A 46 -10.71 -7.48 12.82
C LEU A 46 -11.92 -8.29 12.36
N MET A 47 -12.34 -9.27 13.17
CA MET A 47 -13.53 -10.09 12.87
C MET A 47 -14.83 -9.48 13.38
N ALA A 48 -14.79 -8.38 14.15
CA ALA A 48 -15.95 -7.79 14.79
C ALA A 48 -17.00 -7.27 13.79
N THR A 49 -16.56 -6.74 12.64
CA THR A 49 -17.47 -6.20 11.64
C THR A 49 -17.29 -6.84 10.27
N THR A 50 -18.36 -6.92 9.48
CA THR A 50 -18.32 -7.40 8.10
C THR A 50 -17.37 -6.57 7.24
N MET A 51 -17.30 -5.26 7.50
CA MET A 51 -16.41 -4.35 6.79
C MET A 51 -14.94 -4.68 7.07
N ASN A 52 -14.56 -4.89 8.32
CA ASN A 52 -13.19 -5.25 8.71
C ASN A 52 -12.77 -6.58 8.08
N ARG A 53 -13.66 -7.58 8.07
CA ARG A 53 -13.40 -8.87 7.42
C ARG A 53 -13.15 -8.73 5.92
N ARG A 54 -14.00 -7.96 5.23
CA ARG A 54 -13.84 -7.71 3.78
C ARG A 54 -12.56 -6.95 3.48
N PHE A 55 -12.24 -5.93 4.27
CA PHE A 55 -11.01 -5.17 4.13
C PHE A 55 -9.77 -6.04 4.33
N GLY A 56 -9.73 -6.82 5.42
CA GLY A 56 -8.65 -7.75 5.70
C GLY A 56 -8.47 -8.80 4.59
N ALA A 57 -9.57 -9.40 4.12
CA ALA A 57 -9.55 -10.36 3.02
C ALA A 57 -9.02 -9.73 1.71
N SER A 58 -9.44 -8.50 1.38
CA SER A 58 -8.96 -7.77 0.20
C SER A 58 -7.47 -7.48 0.28
N LEU A 59 -6.96 -7.12 1.47
CA LEU A 59 -5.55 -6.84 1.69
C LEU A 59 -4.69 -8.11 1.57
N VAL A 60 -5.15 -9.23 2.11
CA VAL A 60 -4.50 -10.53 1.96
C VAL A 60 -4.48 -10.95 0.48
N ALA A 61 -5.60 -10.85 -0.22
CA ALA A 61 -5.68 -11.17 -1.64
C ALA A 61 -4.70 -10.32 -2.46
N LEU A 62 -4.60 -9.01 -2.19
CA LEU A 62 -3.66 -8.11 -2.82
C LEU A 62 -2.21 -8.59 -2.64
N LEU A 63 -1.82 -8.89 -1.41
CA LEU A 63 -0.44 -9.30 -1.10
C LEU A 63 -0.11 -10.69 -1.66
N VAL A 64 -1.08 -11.61 -1.75
CA VAL A 64 -0.88 -12.96 -2.32
C VAL A 64 -0.80 -12.91 -3.85
N MET A 65 -1.63 -12.10 -4.49
CA MET A 65 -1.65 -12.00 -5.96
C MET A 65 -0.42 -11.26 -6.52
N GLN A 66 0.19 -10.37 -5.74
CA GLN A 66 1.33 -9.59 -6.17
C GLN A 66 2.56 -10.43 -6.57
N PRO A 67 3.03 -11.42 -5.78
CA PRO A 67 4.08 -12.33 -6.23
C PRO A 67 3.73 -13.11 -7.50
N GLY A 68 2.47 -13.48 -7.67
CA GLY A 68 1.99 -14.14 -8.89
C GLY A 68 2.16 -13.28 -10.12
N LEU A 69 1.78 -11.99 -10.05
CA LEU A 69 1.98 -11.03 -11.14
C LEU A 69 3.46 -10.82 -11.43
N LEU A 70 4.30 -10.69 -10.40
CA LEU A 70 5.74 -10.56 -10.56
C LEU A 70 6.36 -11.80 -11.22
N TYR A 71 5.91 -13.00 -10.84
CA TYR A 71 6.35 -14.25 -11.44
C TYR A 71 6.02 -14.28 -12.93
N ILE A 72 4.79 -13.92 -13.31
CA ILE A 72 4.37 -13.85 -14.72
C ILE A 72 5.21 -12.82 -15.47
N ALA A 73 5.42 -11.64 -14.92
CA ALA A 73 6.24 -10.59 -15.52
C ALA A 73 7.69 -11.07 -15.76
N GLN A 74 8.29 -11.70 -14.76
CA GLN A 74 9.65 -12.24 -14.83
C GLN A 74 9.76 -13.36 -15.87
N ARG A 75 8.82 -14.30 -15.91
CA ARG A 75 8.78 -15.41 -16.87
C ARG A 75 8.63 -14.93 -18.32
N ASN A 76 7.95 -13.82 -18.52
CA ASN A 76 7.80 -13.19 -19.84
C ASN A 76 8.96 -12.23 -20.19
N GLY A 77 10.02 -12.21 -19.40
CA GLY A 77 11.21 -11.39 -19.70
C GLY A 77 10.97 -9.87 -19.59
N MET A 78 9.93 -9.45 -18.87
CA MET A 78 9.65 -8.02 -18.64
C MET A 78 10.79 -7.37 -17.85
N SER A 79 11.08 -6.11 -18.14
CA SER A 79 12.01 -5.33 -17.30
C SER A 79 11.40 -5.10 -15.90
N VAL A 80 12.26 -4.91 -14.89
CA VAL A 80 11.80 -4.59 -13.53
C VAL A 80 10.94 -3.33 -13.51
N ASP A 81 11.29 -2.31 -14.28
CA ASP A 81 10.53 -1.07 -14.40
C ASP A 81 9.11 -1.31 -14.93
N THR A 82 8.98 -2.14 -15.97
CA THR A 82 7.68 -2.54 -16.52
C THR A 82 6.86 -3.32 -15.50
N ALA A 83 7.49 -4.22 -14.75
CA ALA A 83 6.83 -4.98 -13.70
C ALA A 83 6.32 -4.09 -12.56
N VAL A 84 7.09 -3.08 -12.16
CA VAL A 84 6.67 -2.08 -11.16
C VAL A 84 5.49 -1.25 -11.66
N THR A 85 5.51 -0.81 -12.92
CA THR A 85 4.37 -0.11 -13.53
C THR A 85 3.11 -0.98 -13.54
N LEU A 86 3.25 -2.26 -13.86
CA LEU A 86 2.15 -3.23 -13.81
C LEU A 86 1.58 -3.38 -12.40
N LEU A 87 2.44 -3.42 -11.38
CA LEU A 87 2.01 -3.46 -9.98
C LEU A 87 1.27 -2.19 -9.57
N LEU A 88 1.71 -1.00 -10.00
CA LEU A 88 1.02 0.26 -9.73
C LEU A 88 -0.36 0.28 -10.38
N ALA A 89 -0.49 -0.20 -11.63
CA ALA A 89 -1.79 -0.35 -12.30
C ALA A 89 -2.70 -1.35 -11.58
N TYR A 90 -2.15 -2.45 -11.09
CA TYR A 90 -2.86 -3.43 -10.28
C TYR A 90 -3.37 -2.81 -8.96
N TRP A 91 -2.53 -2.06 -8.24
CA TRP A 91 -2.93 -1.37 -7.01
C TRP A 91 -3.97 -0.27 -7.27
N THR A 92 -3.87 0.44 -8.39
CA THR A 92 -4.89 1.39 -8.83
C THR A 92 -6.24 0.70 -8.97
N SER A 93 -6.29 -0.40 -9.72
CA SER A 93 -7.53 -1.14 -9.96
C SER A 93 -8.16 -1.66 -8.67
N LEU A 94 -7.33 -2.25 -7.78
CA LEU A 94 -7.81 -2.71 -6.48
C LEU A 94 -8.29 -1.59 -5.58
N SER A 95 -7.62 -0.42 -5.62
CA SER A 95 -8.03 0.75 -4.83
C SER A 95 -9.37 1.31 -5.30
N VAL A 96 -9.61 1.33 -6.61
CA VAL A 96 -10.93 1.68 -7.16
C VAL A 96 -11.99 0.69 -6.69
N MET A 97 -11.73 -0.62 -6.81
CA MET A 97 -12.68 -1.64 -6.36
C MET A 97 -12.94 -1.55 -4.85
N ALA A 98 -11.90 -1.33 -4.05
CA ALA A 98 -12.03 -1.14 -2.61
C ALA A 98 -12.84 0.11 -2.27
N SER A 99 -12.70 1.20 -3.01
CA SER A 99 -13.48 2.43 -2.80
C SER A 99 -14.97 2.22 -3.04
N ILE A 100 -15.32 1.39 -4.04
CA ILE A 100 -16.71 1.06 -4.36
C ILE A 100 -17.29 0.04 -3.34
N ALA A 101 -16.52 -1.01 -3.03
CA ALA A 101 -17.01 -2.13 -2.24
C ALA A 101 -16.96 -1.92 -0.72
N LEU A 102 -16.04 -1.08 -0.24
CA LEU A 102 -15.77 -0.90 1.19
C LEU A 102 -16.13 0.50 1.67
N HIS A 103 -15.44 1.52 1.18
CA HIS A 103 -15.62 2.89 1.65
C HIS A 103 -15.19 3.93 0.61
N PRO A 104 -16.06 4.92 0.26
CA PRO A 104 -15.75 5.92 -0.77
C PRO A 104 -14.48 6.74 -0.50
N GLN A 105 -14.10 6.96 0.77
CA GLN A 105 -12.88 7.69 1.11
C GLN A 105 -11.60 7.03 0.60
N LEU A 106 -11.63 5.72 0.30
CA LEU A 106 -10.52 5.01 -0.34
C LEU A 106 -10.26 5.46 -1.78
N PHE A 107 -11.17 6.25 -2.36
CA PHE A 107 -10.99 6.80 -3.71
C PHE A 107 -9.79 7.76 -3.80
N VAL A 108 -9.44 8.43 -2.70
CA VAL A 108 -8.22 9.27 -2.63
C VAL A 108 -6.97 8.42 -2.88
N MET A 109 -6.92 7.21 -2.32
CA MET A 109 -5.85 6.26 -2.56
C MET A 109 -5.81 5.81 -4.03
N ALA A 110 -6.98 5.54 -4.62
CA ALA A 110 -7.07 5.16 -6.03
C ALA A 110 -6.53 6.26 -6.96
N ILE A 111 -6.84 7.53 -6.69
CA ILE A 111 -6.29 8.67 -7.41
C ILE A 111 -4.76 8.73 -7.24
N GLY A 112 -4.25 8.56 -6.03
CA GLY A 112 -2.81 8.56 -5.77
C GLY A 112 -2.06 7.50 -6.58
N TYR A 113 -2.57 6.28 -6.61
CA TYR A 113 -1.97 5.20 -7.41
C TYR A 113 -2.18 5.40 -8.92
N ALA A 114 -3.29 5.98 -9.37
CA ALA A 114 -3.50 6.31 -10.78
C ALA A 114 -2.48 7.35 -11.28
N ILE A 115 -2.23 8.39 -10.49
CA ILE A 115 -1.20 9.38 -10.78
C ILE A 115 0.18 8.71 -10.81
N ALA A 116 0.51 7.89 -9.80
CA ALA A 116 1.78 7.17 -9.74
C ALA A 116 1.96 6.24 -10.96
N THR A 117 0.90 5.53 -11.40
CA THR A 117 0.92 4.69 -12.60
C THR A 117 1.20 5.52 -13.85
N THR A 118 0.51 6.65 -14.01
CA THR A 118 0.69 7.53 -15.17
C THR A 118 2.09 8.12 -15.22
N LEU A 119 2.63 8.54 -14.08
CA LEU A 119 4.00 9.03 -13.99
C LEU A 119 5.02 7.92 -14.28
N SER A 120 4.78 6.71 -13.79
CA SER A 120 5.62 5.54 -14.03
C SER A 120 5.69 5.16 -15.53
N LEU A 121 4.60 5.32 -16.26
CA LEU A 121 4.58 5.10 -17.72
C LEU A 121 5.43 6.12 -18.48
N ASN A 122 5.49 7.36 -17.99
CA ASN A 122 6.21 8.44 -18.66
C ASN A 122 7.67 8.55 -18.19
N PHE A 123 7.97 8.13 -16.97
CA PHE A 123 9.29 8.26 -16.31
C PHE A 123 9.67 6.96 -15.60
N PRO A 124 9.89 5.85 -16.34
CA PRO A 124 10.13 4.53 -15.75
C PRO A 124 11.37 4.45 -14.86
N GLU A 125 12.35 5.30 -15.07
CA GLU A 125 13.56 5.40 -14.24
C GLU A 125 13.31 5.87 -12.81
N HIS A 126 12.13 6.47 -12.55
CA HIS A 126 11.72 7.00 -11.24
C HIS A 126 10.65 6.15 -10.54
N ASN A 127 10.40 4.94 -11.04
CA ASN A 127 9.32 4.06 -10.58
C ASN A 127 9.28 3.84 -9.06
N LEU A 128 10.43 3.69 -8.41
CA LEU A 128 10.49 3.48 -6.96
C LEU A 128 9.98 4.70 -6.18
N TYR A 129 10.22 5.91 -6.68
CA TYR A 129 9.69 7.14 -6.07
C TYR A 129 8.17 7.21 -6.21
N PHE A 130 7.63 6.77 -7.34
CA PHE A 130 6.18 6.77 -7.57
C PHE A 130 5.48 5.71 -6.71
N VAL A 131 6.09 4.53 -6.53
CA VAL A 131 5.61 3.53 -5.56
C VAL A 131 5.62 4.11 -4.15
N GLY A 132 6.72 4.76 -3.76
CA GLY A 132 6.83 5.43 -2.46
C GLY A 132 5.75 6.51 -2.27
N GLY A 133 5.53 7.35 -3.28
CA GLY A 133 4.49 8.38 -3.28
C GLY A 133 3.08 7.81 -3.16
N GLY A 134 2.75 6.76 -3.93
CA GLY A 134 1.47 6.06 -3.85
C GLY A 134 1.22 5.46 -2.47
N ASN A 135 2.22 4.79 -1.89
CA ASN A 135 2.15 4.25 -0.54
C ASN A 135 2.03 5.33 0.54
N PHE A 136 2.67 6.49 0.35
CA PHE A 136 2.54 7.63 1.25
C PHE A 136 1.11 8.18 1.25
N VAL A 137 0.51 8.37 0.08
CA VAL A 137 -0.90 8.78 -0.04
C VAL A 137 -1.82 7.75 0.62
N PHE A 138 -1.55 6.46 0.43
CA PHE A 138 -2.29 5.38 1.09
C PHE A 138 -2.21 5.49 2.63
N MET A 139 -1.02 5.64 3.18
CA MET A 139 -0.82 5.82 4.63
C MET A 139 -1.56 7.04 5.17
N LEU A 140 -1.45 8.19 4.50
CA LEU A 140 -2.16 9.40 4.89
C LEU A 140 -3.68 9.20 4.88
N ASN A 141 -4.20 8.50 3.86
CA ASN A 141 -5.62 8.20 3.77
C ASN A 141 -6.09 7.30 4.92
N LEU A 142 -5.34 6.25 5.26
CA LEU A 142 -5.66 5.40 6.41
C LEU A 142 -5.64 6.16 7.73
N LEU A 143 -4.65 7.04 7.93
CA LEU A 143 -4.57 7.90 9.12
C LEU A 143 -5.77 8.84 9.20
N TRP A 144 -6.18 9.40 8.07
CA TRP A 144 -7.36 10.26 7.99
C TRP A 144 -8.63 9.50 8.37
N MET A 145 -8.82 8.32 7.83
CA MET A 145 -9.98 7.46 8.13
C MET A 145 -10.01 7.00 9.59
N GLY A 146 -8.86 6.78 10.21
CA GLY A 146 -8.75 6.37 11.62
C GLY A 146 -9.00 7.50 12.64
N ARG A 147 -8.95 8.77 12.23
CA ARG A 147 -9.12 9.92 13.15
C ARG A 147 -10.41 9.91 13.98
N PRO A 148 -11.62 9.63 13.42
CA PRO A 148 -12.85 9.65 14.20
C PRO A 148 -12.82 8.64 15.36
N VAL A 149 -12.30 7.45 15.11
CA VAL A 149 -12.20 6.37 16.10
C VAL A 149 -11.28 6.77 17.26
N LEU A 150 -10.15 7.41 16.94
CA LEU A 150 -9.18 7.86 17.96
C LEU A 150 -9.75 9.00 18.83
N ILE A 151 -10.55 9.87 18.26
CA ILE A 151 -11.19 10.99 18.99
C ILE A 151 -12.25 10.43 19.95
N GLU A 152 -13.10 9.55 19.46
CA GLU A 152 -14.17 8.93 20.26
C GLU A 152 -13.60 8.12 21.44
N ASP A 153 -12.53 7.38 21.23
CA ASP A 153 -11.86 6.59 22.27
C ASP A 153 -11.23 7.51 23.35
N ARG A 154 -10.67 8.65 22.93
CA ARG A 154 -10.16 9.67 23.87
C ARG A 154 -11.26 10.29 24.71
N GLU A 155 -12.42 10.59 24.13
CA GLU A 155 -13.57 11.12 24.85
C GLU A 155 -14.14 10.12 25.85
N LYS A 156 -14.31 8.87 25.45
CA LYS A 156 -14.74 7.79 26.34
C LYS A 156 -13.82 7.65 27.56
N ARG A 157 -12.49 7.67 27.34
CA ARG A 157 -11.49 7.64 28.42
C ARG A 157 -11.54 8.87 29.32
N ARG A 158 -11.82 10.06 28.76
CA ARG A 158 -11.99 11.30 29.56
C ARG A 158 -13.23 11.25 30.45
N VAL A 159 -14.35 10.78 29.90
CA VAL A 159 -15.60 10.62 30.65
C VAL A 159 -15.42 9.59 31.78
N ALA A 160 -14.84 8.42 31.48
CA ALA A 160 -14.57 7.40 32.47
C ALA A 160 -13.67 7.91 33.62
N ARG A 161 -12.63 8.72 33.31
CA ARG A 161 -11.80 9.34 34.36
C ARG A 161 -12.55 10.35 35.21
N ARG A 162 -13.49 11.13 34.65
CA ARG A 162 -14.28 12.10 35.42
C ARG A 162 -15.27 11.42 36.34
N SER A 163 -15.87 10.30 35.92
CA SER A 163 -16.82 9.54 36.74
C SER A 163 -16.16 8.75 37.88
N SER A 164 -14.85 8.49 37.80
CA SER A 164 -14.10 7.79 38.85
C SER A 164 -13.53 8.71 39.94
N LEU A 165 -13.66 10.03 39.82
CA LEU A 165 -13.24 10.97 40.85
C LEU A 165 -14.31 11.06 41.94
N PRO A 166 -13.95 11.01 43.24
CA PRO A 166 -14.89 11.18 44.31
C PRO A 166 -15.57 12.55 44.28
N PRO A 167 -16.85 12.66 44.64
CA PRO A 167 -17.51 13.95 44.76
C PRO A 167 -16.76 14.81 45.77
N ARG A 168 -16.50 16.08 45.41
CA ARG A 168 -15.88 17.06 46.30
C ARG A 168 -16.86 17.54 47.35
#